data_96a3509c7ccf5b372bc0c57c8885946a
#
_entry.id   96a3509c7ccf5b372bc0c57c8885946a
#
_cell.length_a   1.000
_cell.length_b   1.000
_cell.length_c   1.000
_cell.angle_alpha   90.00
_cell.angle_beta   90.00
_cell.angle_gamma   90.00
#
_symmetry.space_group_name_H-M   'P 1'
#
loop_
_entity.id
_entity.type
_entity.pdbx_description
1 polymer ?
#
loop_
_entity_poly.entity_id
_entity_poly.type
_entity_poly.pdbx_seq_one_letter_code
_entity_poly.pdbx_strand_id
1 'polypeptide(L)'
;RMRVFNIGKRMLLMTHRVLVLCTGNSCRSVMAEALFNDLGQGNIEAVSAGSHPAGYVHPLSLKTLERHGIGFGQPRSKSWDEFAGQPFDLVVTVCDAAAAESCPVFLGHVKKLHWSTPDPAKATGTDEEISAAFDAAHLMLKSRIEDYIKNV
;
A
#
# COMPACT_ATOMS: atom_id res chain seq x y z
N ARG A 1 -3.45 4.13 15.08
CA ARG A 1 -3.00 4.22 16.48
C ARG A 1 -2.08 3.06 16.81
N MET A 2 -1.01 3.35 17.50
CA MET A 2 -0.09 2.32 17.98
C MET A 2 -0.69 1.60 19.20
N ARG A 3 -0.46 0.30 19.23
CA ARG A 3 -0.81 -0.49 20.41
C ARG A 3 0.40 -0.59 21.31
N VAL A 4 0.17 -0.42 22.61
CA VAL A 4 1.21 -0.49 23.61
C VAL A 4 0.92 -1.65 24.55
N PHE A 5 1.92 -2.51 24.73
CA PHE A 5 1.84 -3.63 25.66
C PHE A 5 2.87 -3.44 26.77
N ASN A 6 2.42 -3.66 27.98
CA ASN A 6 3.28 -3.65 29.14
C ASN A 6 3.66 -5.11 29.47
N ILE A 7 4.94 -5.43 29.34
CA ILE A 7 5.45 -6.75 29.66
C ILE A 7 6.46 -6.59 30.81
N GLY A 8 6.03 -6.91 32.02
CA GLY A 8 6.81 -6.67 33.22
C GLY A 8 7.09 -5.17 33.37
N LYS A 9 8.37 -4.80 33.33
CA LYS A 9 8.78 -3.39 33.44
C LYS A 9 9.03 -2.74 32.08
N ARG A 10 8.71 -3.43 30.98
CA ARG A 10 8.93 -2.94 29.62
C ARG A 10 7.62 -2.58 28.95
N MET A 11 7.62 -1.49 28.21
CA MET A 11 6.54 -1.13 27.31
C MET A 11 7.00 -1.42 25.88
N LEU A 12 6.24 -2.25 25.17
CA LEU A 12 6.49 -2.55 23.76
C LEU A 12 5.45 -1.86 22.89
N LEU A 13 5.95 -1.14 21.89
CA LEU A 13 5.10 -0.54 20.87
C LEU A 13 4.91 -1.55 19.75
N MET A 14 3.65 -1.91 19.49
CA MET A 14 3.31 -2.79 18.39
C MET A 14 2.99 -1.96 17.16
N THR A 15 3.74 -2.22 16.10
CA THR A 15 3.53 -1.56 14.81
C THR A 15 2.21 -1.98 14.20
N HIS A 16 1.48 -1.00 13.68
CA HIS A 16 0.24 -1.25 12.94
C HIS A 16 0.61 -1.80 11.56
N ARG A 17 0.19 -3.02 11.25
CA ARG A 17 0.57 -3.69 9.99
C ARG A 17 -0.51 -3.55 8.94
N VAL A 18 -0.09 -3.12 7.75
CA VAL A 18 -0.97 -2.85 6.62
C VAL A 18 -0.53 -3.66 5.40
N LEU A 19 -1.48 -4.33 4.76
CA LEU A 19 -1.26 -4.98 3.47
C LEU A 19 -2.07 -4.26 2.40
N VAL A 20 -1.39 -3.79 1.37
CA VAL A 20 -2.04 -3.14 0.22
C VAL A 20 -2.09 -4.10 -0.94
N LEU A 21 -3.26 -4.34 -1.48
CA LEU A 21 -3.49 -5.29 -2.57
C LEU A 21 -3.93 -4.62 -3.86
N CYS A 22 -3.35 -5.09 -4.94
CA CYS A 22 -3.69 -4.73 -6.30
C CYS A 22 -3.54 -6.01 -7.13
N THR A 23 -3.98 -6.04 -8.38
CA THR A 23 -3.82 -7.24 -9.19
C THR A 23 -2.36 -7.49 -9.53
N GLY A 24 -1.71 -6.51 -10.14
CA GLY A 24 -0.33 -6.67 -10.65
C GLY A 24 0.78 -6.34 -9.67
N ASN A 25 0.49 -5.63 -8.59
CA ASN A 25 1.50 -5.15 -7.63
C ASN A 25 2.68 -4.49 -8.33
N SER A 26 2.39 -3.54 -9.20
CA SER A 26 3.44 -2.81 -9.94
C SER A 26 3.35 -1.29 -9.84
N CYS A 27 2.17 -0.71 -9.68
CA CYS A 27 1.97 0.74 -9.61
C CYS A 27 1.28 1.19 -8.33
N ARG A 28 -0.05 1.08 -8.28
CA ARG A 28 -0.87 1.66 -7.21
C ARG A 28 -0.53 1.15 -5.83
N SER A 29 -0.42 -0.17 -5.68
CA SER A 29 -0.12 -0.77 -4.38
C SER A 29 1.31 -0.48 -3.94
N VAL A 30 2.25 -0.36 -4.87
CA VAL A 30 3.64 0.00 -4.56
C VAL A 30 3.71 1.44 -4.04
N MET A 31 3.00 2.37 -4.70
CA MET A 31 2.95 3.76 -4.22
C MET A 31 2.27 3.85 -2.86
N ALA A 32 1.19 3.12 -2.66
CA ALA A 32 0.47 3.12 -1.38
C ALA A 32 1.34 2.55 -0.26
N GLU A 33 2.08 1.47 -0.51
CA GLU A 33 3.02 0.90 0.48
C GLU A 33 4.03 1.95 0.93
N ALA A 34 4.66 2.63 -0.01
CA ALA A 34 5.65 3.66 0.30
C ALA A 34 5.04 4.83 1.07
N LEU A 35 3.84 5.26 0.69
CA LEU A 35 3.13 6.34 1.37
C LEU A 35 2.74 5.97 2.80
N PHE A 36 2.23 4.76 3.03
CA PHE A 36 1.93 4.30 4.38
C PHE A 36 3.17 4.30 5.27
N ASN A 37 4.28 3.80 4.74
CA ASN A 37 5.52 3.73 5.51
C ASN A 37 6.07 5.12 5.80
N ASP A 38 6.02 6.04 4.85
CA ASP A 38 6.49 7.41 5.03
C ASP A 38 5.61 8.19 6.00
N LEU A 39 4.31 8.22 5.75
CA LEU A 39 3.35 8.99 6.56
C LEU A 39 3.15 8.38 7.94
N GLY A 40 3.38 7.10 8.09
CA GLY A 40 3.26 6.40 9.37
C GLY A 40 4.39 6.67 10.35
N GLN A 41 5.50 7.22 9.89
CA GLN A 41 6.62 7.66 10.74
C GLN A 41 7.06 6.59 11.75
N GLY A 42 7.29 5.37 11.28
CA GLY A 42 7.71 4.25 12.12
C GLY A 42 6.60 3.54 12.88
N ASN A 43 5.38 4.07 12.86
CA ASN A 43 4.24 3.47 13.56
C ASN A 43 3.46 2.49 12.68
N ILE A 44 3.73 2.49 11.38
CA ILE A 44 3.07 1.61 10.41
C ILE A 44 4.13 0.84 9.66
N GLU A 45 3.91 -0.47 9.55
CA GLU A 45 4.66 -1.33 8.66
C GLU A 45 3.73 -1.77 7.54
N ALA A 46 3.93 -1.22 6.35
CA ALA A 46 3.12 -1.53 5.19
C ALA A 46 3.89 -2.40 4.21
N VAL A 47 3.20 -3.38 3.67
CA VAL A 47 3.68 -4.22 2.56
C VAL A 47 2.60 -4.23 1.48
N SER A 48 2.97 -4.65 0.27
CA SER A 48 2.02 -4.74 -0.84
C SER A 48 2.20 -6.06 -1.58
N ALA A 49 1.13 -6.49 -2.24
CA ALA A 49 1.15 -7.74 -3.01
C ALA A 49 0.07 -7.70 -4.08
N GLY A 50 0.07 -8.68 -4.96
CA GLY A 50 -0.94 -8.83 -6.00
C GLY A 50 -1.41 -10.26 -6.15
N SER A 51 -2.63 -10.41 -6.68
CA SER A 51 -3.17 -11.73 -7.01
C SER A 51 -2.46 -12.34 -8.22
N HIS A 52 -2.05 -11.49 -9.16
CA HIS A 52 -1.36 -11.85 -10.39
C HIS A 52 -0.18 -10.90 -10.59
N PRO A 53 0.90 -11.06 -9.80
CA PRO A 53 1.99 -10.09 -9.84
C PRO A 53 2.62 -9.99 -11.23
N ALA A 54 2.86 -8.75 -11.66
CA ALA A 54 3.47 -8.47 -12.95
C ALA A 54 4.93 -8.91 -13.02
N GLY A 55 5.56 -9.07 -11.87
CA GLY A 55 6.96 -9.47 -11.78
C GLY A 55 7.95 -8.31 -11.86
N TYR A 56 7.47 -7.09 -11.98
CA TYR A 56 8.30 -5.89 -11.99
C TYR A 56 7.54 -4.70 -11.39
N VAL A 57 8.29 -3.75 -10.86
CA VAL A 57 7.73 -2.49 -10.37
C VAL A 57 7.81 -1.47 -11.50
N HIS A 58 6.70 -0.79 -11.77
CA HIS A 58 6.63 0.17 -12.86
C HIS A 58 7.56 1.37 -12.58
N PRO A 59 8.48 1.71 -13.51
CA PRO A 59 9.44 2.80 -13.26
C PRO A 59 8.79 4.14 -12.94
N LEU A 60 7.63 4.44 -13.54
CA LEU A 60 6.96 5.71 -13.31
C LEU A 60 6.35 5.83 -11.92
N SER A 61 6.00 4.70 -11.25
CA SER A 61 5.60 4.76 -9.85
C SER A 61 6.76 5.20 -8.96
N LEU A 62 7.95 4.69 -9.21
CA LEU A 62 9.14 5.08 -8.45
C LEU A 62 9.53 6.54 -8.72
N LYS A 63 9.47 6.97 -9.98
CA LYS A 63 9.73 8.36 -10.33
C LYS A 63 8.73 9.32 -9.69
N THR A 64 7.46 8.91 -9.61
CA THR A 64 6.43 9.70 -8.94
C THR A 64 6.73 9.86 -7.47
N LEU A 65 7.08 8.77 -6.79
CA LEU A 65 7.47 8.81 -5.38
C LEU A 65 8.68 9.73 -5.17
N GLU A 66 9.69 9.63 -6.02
CA GLU A 66 10.87 10.49 -5.96
C GLU A 66 10.51 11.98 -6.10
N ARG A 67 9.66 12.32 -7.08
CA ARG A 67 9.22 13.71 -7.27
C ARG A 67 8.51 14.28 -6.05
N HIS A 68 7.83 13.43 -5.30
CA HIS A 68 7.11 13.83 -4.09
C HIS A 68 7.91 13.65 -2.81
N GLY A 69 9.19 13.28 -2.91
CA GLY A 69 10.07 13.14 -1.74
C GLY A 69 9.78 11.94 -0.87
N ILE A 70 9.15 10.91 -1.41
CA ILE A 70 8.79 9.71 -0.66
C ILE A 70 9.83 8.61 -0.90
N GLY A 71 10.45 8.14 0.17
CA GLY A 71 11.36 7.00 0.11
C GLY A 71 10.60 5.69 -0.08
N PHE A 72 11.21 4.74 -0.77
CA PHE A 72 10.53 3.47 -1.08
C PHE A 72 11.42 2.23 -0.92
N GLY A 73 12.67 2.37 -0.50
CA GLY A 73 13.57 1.22 -0.31
C GLY A 73 13.75 0.39 -1.57
N GLN A 74 13.51 -0.92 -1.46
CA GLN A 74 13.66 -1.88 -2.58
C GLN A 74 12.32 -2.58 -2.82
N PRO A 75 11.35 -1.92 -3.44
CA PRO A 75 10.05 -2.51 -3.71
C PRO A 75 10.16 -3.62 -4.76
N ARG A 76 9.31 -4.62 -4.64
CA ARG A 76 9.22 -5.70 -5.61
C ARG A 76 7.78 -6.11 -5.82
N SER A 77 7.48 -6.59 -7.02
CA SER A 77 6.18 -7.14 -7.36
C SER A 77 6.13 -8.59 -6.88
N LYS A 78 5.11 -8.94 -6.09
CA LYS A 78 5.03 -10.25 -5.44
C LYS A 78 3.60 -10.70 -5.23
N SER A 79 3.44 -12.00 -5.05
CA SER A 79 2.14 -12.61 -4.81
C SER A 79 1.64 -12.37 -3.39
N TRP A 80 0.33 -12.17 -3.26
CA TRP A 80 -0.32 -12.10 -1.95
C TRP A 80 -0.17 -13.41 -1.15
N ASP A 81 0.13 -14.52 -1.82
CA ASP A 81 0.36 -15.81 -1.13
C ASP A 81 1.56 -15.74 -0.18
N GLU A 82 2.51 -14.83 -0.40
CA GLU A 82 3.64 -14.65 0.51
C GLU A 82 3.19 -14.23 1.90
N PHE A 83 2.02 -13.62 2.01
CA PHE A 83 1.51 -13.09 3.28
C PHE A 83 0.35 -13.91 3.86
N ALA A 84 -0.03 -15.01 3.21
CA ALA A 84 -1.09 -15.88 3.72
C ALA A 84 -0.77 -16.36 5.14
N GLY A 85 -1.75 -16.28 6.03
CA GLY A 85 -1.59 -16.67 7.42
C GLY A 85 -0.82 -15.70 8.29
N GLN A 86 -0.37 -14.56 7.75
CA GLN A 86 0.30 -13.54 8.56
C GLN A 86 -0.70 -12.57 9.18
N PRO A 87 -0.36 -11.96 10.33
CA PRO A 87 -1.27 -11.00 10.98
C PRO A 87 -1.20 -9.62 10.33
N PHE A 88 -2.38 -9.01 10.16
CA PHE A 88 -2.50 -7.64 9.68
C PHE A 88 -3.61 -6.92 10.45
N ASP A 89 -3.45 -5.61 10.61
CA ASP A 89 -4.48 -4.75 11.19
C ASP A 89 -5.40 -4.21 10.10
N LEU A 90 -4.86 -3.95 8.92
CA LEU A 90 -5.60 -3.44 7.78
C LEU A 90 -5.18 -4.17 6.50
N VAL A 91 -6.16 -4.56 5.71
CA VAL A 91 -5.95 -4.98 4.32
C VAL A 91 -6.76 -4.03 3.44
N VAL A 92 -6.10 -3.34 2.54
CA VAL A 92 -6.77 -2.41 1.64
C VAL A 92 -6.51 -2.79 0.18
N THR A 93 -7.58 -2.88 -0.60
CA THR A 93 -7.47 -3.07 -2.05
C THR A 93 -7.56 -1.71 -2.74
N VAL A 94 -6.73 -1.50 -3.75
CA VAL A 94 -6.67 -0.23 -4.49
C VAL A 94 -7.10 -0.35 -5.95
N CYS A 95 -7.37 -1.55 -6.42
CA CYS A 95 -7.99 -1.76 -7.72
C CYS A 95 -9.24 -2.63 -7.58
N ASP A 96 -10.24 -2.37 -8.45
CA ASP A 96 -11.52 -3.04 -8.36
C ASP A 96 -11.43 -4.54 -8.65
N ALA A 97 -10.54 -4.95 -9.54
CA ALA A 97 -10.33 -6.36 -9.85
C ALA A 97 -9.84 -7.14 -8.63
N ALA A 98 -8.89 -6.59 -7.87
CA ALA A 98 -8.39 -7.25 -6.66
C ALA A 98 -9.47 -7.35 -5.59
N ALA A 99 -10.34 -6.34 -5.48
CA ALA A 99 -11.44 -6.34 -4.53
C ALA A 99 -12.45 -7.45 -4.81
N ALA A 100 -12.61 -7.84 -6.08
CA ALA A 100 -13.54 -8.88 -6.50
C ALA A 100 -12.97 -10.29 -6.38
N GLU A 101 -11.68 -10.44 -6.10
CA GLU A 101 -11.02 -11.74 -6.02
C GLU A 101 -11.03 -12.28 -4.59
N SER A 102 -10.99 -13.62 -4.48
CA SER A 102 -10.90 -14.27 -3.17
C SER A 102 -9.45 -14.22 -2.67
N CYS A 103 -9.18 -13.34 -1.73
CA CYS A 103 -7.83 -13.21 -1.17
C CYS A 103 -7.56 -14.26 -0.09
N PRO A 104 -6.28 -14.55 0.23
CA PRO A 104 -5.91 -15.45 1.32
C PRO A 104 -6.46 -14.99 2.67
N VAL A 105 -6.50 -15.92 3.62
CA VAL A 105 -6.88 -15.61 4.99
C VAL A 105 -5.66 -15.01 5.71
N PHE A 106 -5.89 -13.89 6.40
CA PHE A 106 -4.89 -13.23 7.23
C PHE A 106 -5.31 -13.31 8.69
N LEU A 107 -4.32 -13.29 9.60
CA LEU A 107 -4.59 -13.44 11.03
C LEU A 107 -4.89 -12.10 11.69
N GLY A 108 -5.61 -12.15 12.82
CA GLY A 108 -5.94 -11.00 13.64
C GLY A 108 -7.31 -10.42 13.32
N HIS A 109 -7.62 -9.29 13.95
CA HIS A 109 -8.85 -8.54 13.69
C HIS A 109 -8.61 -7.62 12.50
N VAL A 110 -8.67 -8.19 11.31
CA VAL A 110 -8.33 -7.50 10.07
C VAL A 110 -9.47 -6.59 9.64
N LYS A 111 -9.20 -5.29 9.59
CA LYS A 111 -10.10 -4.34 8.94
C LYS A 111 -9.85 -4.41 7.43
N LYS A 112 -10.91 -4.47 6.63
CA LYS A 112 -10.81 -4.50 5.17
C LYS A 112 -11.42 -3.24 4.59
N LEU A 113 -10.67 -2.56 3.73
CA LEU A 113 -11.11 -1.36 3.03
C LEU A 113 -10.85 -1.52 1.54
N HIS A 114 -11.64 -0.81 0.75
CA HIS A 114 -11.41 -0.73 -0.70
C HIS A 114 -11.33 0.73 -1.10
N TRP A 115 -10.21 1.12 -1.70
CA TRP A 115 -9.97 2.46 -2.21
C TRP A 115 -9.78 2.39 -3.72
N SER A 116 -10.88 2.43 -4.45
CA SER A 116 -10.83 2.41 -5.91
C SER A 116 -9.94 3.54 -6.42
N THR A 117 -8.91 3.17 -7.17
CA THR A 117 -7.91 4.12 -7.68
C THR A 117 -7.71 3.83 -9.17
N PRO A 118 -7.88 4.82 -10.05
CA PRO A 118 -7.62 4.64 -11.47
C PRO A 118 -6.19 4.15 -11.73
N ASP A 119 -6.03 3.27 -12.70
CA ASP A 119 -4.72 2.72 -13.04
C ASP A 119 -3.92 3.69 -13.90
N PRO A 120 -2.88 4.33 -13.34
CA PRO A 120 -2.11 5.30 -14.11
C PRO A 120 -1.28 4.66 -15.23
N ALA A 121 -1.00 3.35 -15.15
CA ALA A 121 -0.28 2.64 -16.18
C ALA A 121 -1.08 2.53 -17.49
N LYS A 122 -2.40 2.75 -17.44
CA LYS A 122 -3.25 2.76 -18.62
C LYS A 122 -3.34 4.12 -19.30
N ALA A 123 -2.72 5.15 -18.70
CA ALA A 123 -2.73 6.48 -19.27
C ALA A 123 -1.96 6.51 -20.59
N THR A 124 -2.47 7.28 -21.55
CA THR A 124 -1.87 7.48 -22.86
C THR A 124 -1.70 8.98 -23.12
N GLY A 125 -0.93 9.31 -24.16
CA GLY A 125 -0.69 10.69 -24.54
C GLY A 125 0.77 11.07 -24.38
N THR A 126 1.03 12.34 -24.05
CA THR A 126 2.39 12.84 -23.85
C THR A 126 2.96 12.33 -22.53
N ASP A 127 4.28 12.44 -22.38
CA ASP A 127 4.95 12.10 -21.12
C ASP A 127 4.39 12.92 -19.95
N GLU A 128 4.05 14.18 -20.20
CA GLU A 128 3.45 15.06 -19.18
C GLU A 128 2.06 14.56 -18.78
N GLU A 129 1.26 14.15 -19.75
CA GLU A 129 -0.08 13.60 -19.48
C GLU A 129 -0.02 12.30 -18.69
N ILE A 130 0.93 11.43 -19.02
CA ILE A 130 1.15 10.17 -18.32
C ILE A 130 1.65 10.45 -16.89
N SER A 131 2.62 11.36 -16.74
CA SER A 131 3.11 11.77 -15.42
C SER A 131 2.00 12.36 -14.56
N ALA A 132 1.10 13.16 -15.17
CA ALA A 132 -0.04 13.72 -14.45
C ALA A 132 -0.99 12.65 -13.94
N ALA A 133 -1.19 11.56 -14.68
CA ALA A 133 -2.01 10.44 -14.24
C ALA A 133 -1.39 9.73 -13.03
N PHE A 134 -0.07 9.56 -13.02
CA PHE A 134 0.63 8.99 -11.87
C PHE A 134 0.56 9.92 -10.65
N ASP A 135 0.72 11.22 -10.85
CA ASP A 135 0.58 12.21 -9.78
C ASP A 135 -0.84 12.21 -9.20
N ALA A 136 -1.86 12.11 -10.05
CA ALA A 136 -3.26 12.07 -9.59
C ALA A 136 -3.51 10.83 -8.73
N ALA A 137 -3.03 9.66 -9.14
CA ALA A 137 -3.16 8.43 -8.35
C ALA A 137 -2.41 8.56 -7.02
N HIS A 138 -1.21 9.12 -7.04
CA HIS A 138 -0.41 9.36 -5.84
C HIS A 138 -1.14 10.27 -4.85
N LEU A 139 -1.69 11.39 -5.31
CA LEU A 139 -2.40 12.34 -4.46
C LEU A 139 -3.68 11.73 -3.87
N MET A 140 -4.39 10.95 -4.65
CA MET A 140 -5.60 10.27 -4.18
C MET A 140 -5.27 9.29 -3.06
N LEU A 141 -4.24 8.46 -3.25
CA LEU A 141 -3.79 7.51 -2.24
C LEU A 141 -3.29 8.23 -0.98
N LYS A 142 -2.50 9.29 -1.17
CA LYS A 142 -1.99 10.09 -0.05
C LYS A 142 -3.11 10.65 0.81
N SER A 143 -4.12 11.22 0.19
CA SER A 143 -5.27 11.79 0.89
C SER A 143 -5.99 10.74 1.74
N ARG A 144 -6.22 9.57 1.19
CA ARG A 144 -6.91 8.48 1.89
C ARG A 144 -6.07 7.92 3.04
N ILE A 145 -4.77 7.81 2.82
CA ILE A 145 -3.85 7.32 3.85
C ILE A 145 -3.76 8.33 5.01
N GLU A 146 -3.65 9.62 4.71
CA GLU A 146 -3.65 10.66 5.73
C GLU A 146 -4.92 10.61 6.58
N ASP A 147 -6.06 10.48 5.95
CA ASP A 147 -7.34 10.35 6.64
C ASP A 147 -7.38 9.11 7.53
N TYR A 148 -6.91 7.98 7.00
CA TYR A 148 -6.88 6.74 7.77
C TYR A 148 -6.01 6.88 9.02
N ILE A 149 -4.81 7.46 8.86
CA ILE A 149 -3.84 7.62 9.96
C ILE A 149 -4.42 8.51 11.08
N LYS A 150 -5.18 9.54 10.73
CA LYS A 150 -5.81 10.42 11.73
C LYS A 150 -6.79 9.68 12.63
N ASN A 151 -7.36 8.59 12.15
CA ASN A 151 -8.45 7.87 12.82
C ASN A 151 -8.00 6.53 13.42
N VAL A 152 -6.73 6.27 13.45
CA VAL A 152 -6.18 5.00 13.96
C VAL A 152 -5.59 5.16 15.35
#